data_877dcc61bc7463081002c048ac3c574f
#
_entry.id   877dcc61bc7463081002c048ac3c574f
#
_cell.length_a   1.000
_cell.length_b   1.000
_cell.length_c   1.000
_cell.angle_alpha   90.00
_cell.angle_beta   90.00
_cell.angle_gamma   90.00
#
_symmetry.space_group_name_H-M   'P 1'
#
loop_
_entity.id
_entity.type
_entity.pdbx_description
1 polymer ?
#
loop_
_entity_poly.entity_id
_entity_poly.type
_entity_poly.pdbx_seq_one_letter_code
_entity_poly.pdbx_strand_id
1 'polypeptide(L)'
;MELFDERVVLFQSDEGGEHLLVTCEPSGMGGLVVRQTSEGPLTQWCYEESPHVVETLVAHEALVVLEHFYGVGTSNQVARMLSISFADYDCAQRVRSLLGELGVGFDVIEKPIDRTKSADARGTA
;
A
#
# COMPACT_ATOMS: atom_id res chain seq x y z
N MET A 1 1.86 17.53 16.05
CA MET A 1 1.79 17.42 15.62
C MET A 1 1.51 16.69 14.99
N GLU A 2 1.13 16.30 14.74
CA GLU A 2 1.01 15.72 14.22
C GLU A 2 1.31 15.41 13.12
N LEU A 3 1.92 15.42 12.78
CA LEU A 3 2.59 15.14 11.68
C LEU A 3 2.53 13.80 11.23
N PHE A 4 2.38 12.86 12.03
CA PHE A 4 2.33 11.49 11.67
C PHE A 4 1.04 11.05 11.16
N ASP A 5 0.06 11.91 11.17
CA ASP A 5 -1.20 11.57 10.59
C ASP A 5 -1.24 11.86 9.13
N GLU A 6 -0.16 12.39 8.61
CA GLU A 6 -0.15 12.75 7.24
C GLU A 6 -0.05 11.58 6.35
N ARG A 7 -0.95 11.49 5.43
CA ARG A 7 -0.94 10.47 4.41
C ARG A 7 -0.30 11.05 3.16
N VAL A 8 0.65 10.34 2.60
CA VAL A 8 1.31 10.78 1.38
C VAL A 8 0.75 9.97 0.22
N VAL A 9 0.28 10.64 -0.81
CA VAL A 9 -0.24 9.97 -2.00
C VAL A 9 0.95 9.63 -2.89
N LEU A 10 1.13 8.34 -3.17
CA LEU A 10 2.19 7.91 -4.06
C LEU A 10 1.72 7.97 -5.52
N PHE A 11 0.47 7.62 -5.75
CA PHE A 11 -0.06 7.61 -7.11
C PHE A 11 -1.58 7.65 -7.06
N GLN A 12 -2.19 8.32 -8.04
CA GLN A 12 -3.62 8.39 -8.13
C GLN A 12 -4.01 8.51 -9.60
N SER A 13 -5.03 7.78 -10.00
CA SER A 13 -5.50 7.78 -11.38
C SER A 13 -7.01 7.59 -11.40
N ASP A 14 -7.67 8.35 -12.29
CA ASP A 14 -9.11 8.23 -12.51
C ASP A 14 -9.34 8.24 -14.00
N GLU A 15 -9.57 7.07 -14.56
CA GLU A 15 -9.77 6.97 -16.00
C GLU A 15 -10.84 5.96 -16.32
N GLY A 16 -11.81 6.37 -17.12
CA GLY A 16 -12.81 5.43 -17.59
C GLY A 16 -13.65 4.81 -16.49
N GLY A 17 -13.86 5.54 -15.41
CA GLY A 17 -14.63 5.01 -14.29
C GLY A 17 -13.79 4.14 -13.36
N GLU A 18 -12.52 3.96 -13.67
CA GLU A 18 -11.65 3.17 -12.82
C GLU A 18 -10.81 4.11 -11.97
N HIS A 19 -10.78 3.87 -10.66
CA HIS A 19 -10.07 4.73 -9.73
C HIS A 19 -8.99 3.94 -9.03
N LEU A 20 -7.79 4.47 -9.00
CA LEU A 20 -6.66 3.83 -8.31
C LEU A 20 -6.02 4.86 -7.40
N LEU A 21 -5.86 4.51 -6.14
CA LEU A 21 -5.21 5.39 -5.17
C LEU A 21 -4.20 4.58 -4.39
N VAL A 22 -2.95 5.02 -4.37
CA VAL A 22 -1.92 4.39 -3.58
C VAL A 22 -1.37 5.42 -2.62
N THR A 23 -1.41 5.10 -1.35
CA THR A 23 -0.97 6.02 -0.29
C THR A 23 0.05 5.34 0.60
N CYS A 24 0.82 6.17 1.30
CA CYS A 24 1.77 5.71 2.30
C CYS A 24 1.47 6.49 3.57
N GLU A 25 1.26 5.79 4.68
CA GLU A 25 0.93 6.45 5.92
C GLU A 25 1.61 5.72 7.07
N PRO A 26 1.81 6.40 8.20
CA PRO A 26 2.44 5.74 9.33
C PRO A 26 1.50 4.70 9.92
N SER A 27 2.06 3.59 10.36
CA SER A 27 1.28 2.59 11.06
C SER A 27 1.36 2.89 12.55
N GLY A 28 0.45 2.33 13.30
CA GLY A 28 0.43 2.55 14.73
C GLY A 28 1.55 1.86 15.47
N MET A 29 2.35 1.07 14.76
CA MET A 29 3.43 0.31 15.40
C MET A 29 4.80 0.84 15.03
N GLY A 30 4.88 2.06 14.54
CA GLY A 30 6.16 2.67 14.21
C GLY A 30 6.69 2.37 12.83
N GLY A 31 5.91 1.72 12.01
CA GLY A 31 6.29 1.45 10.63
C GLY A 31 5.48 2.25 9.65
N LEU A 32 5.31 1.71 8.46
CA LEU A 32 4.54 2.34 7.40
C LEU A 32 3.57 1.35 6.79
N VAL A 33 2.50 1.88 6.24
CA VAL A 33 1.55 1.08 5.45
C VAL A 33 1.47 1.72 4.07
N VAL A 34 1.71 0.90 3.04
CA VAL A 34 1.47 1.33 1.66
C VAL A 34 0.15 0.68 1.26
N ARG A 35 -0.87 1.50 1.05
CA ARG A 35 -2.22 1.01 0.78
C ARG A 35 -2.60 1.32 -0.66
N GLN A 36 -2.99 0.29 -1.38
CA GLN A 36 -3.46 0.44 -2.75
C GLN A 36 -4.95 0.13 -2.76
N THR A 37 -5.75 1.08 -3.19
CA THR A 37 -7.19 0.91 -3.30
C THR A 37 -7.57 1.08 -4.77
N SER A 38 -8.22 0.08 -5.34
CA SER A 38 -8.71 0.19 -6.70
C SER A 38 -10.21 0.00 -6.68
N GLU A 39 -10.90 0.69 -7.58
CA GLU A 39 -12.35 0.68 -7.60
C GLU A 39 -12.81 0.96 -9.03
N GLY A 40 -13.78 0.18 -9.49
CA GLY A 40 -14.35 0.39 -10.80
C GLY A 40 -14.63 -0.91 -11.53
N PRO A 41 -15.08 -0.83 -12.77
CA PRO A 41 -15.44 -2.04 -13.51
C PRO A 41 -14.27 -2.97 -13.75
N LEU A 42 -13.09 -2.44 -13.99
CA LEU A 42 -11.93 -3.30 -14.21
C LEU A 42 -11.56 -4.01 -12.92
N THR A 43 -11.61 -3.31 -11.79
CA THR A 43 -11.36 -3.90 -10.49
C THR A 43 -12.37 -5.02 -10.23
N GLN A 44 -13.63 -4.74 -10.49
CA GLN A 44 -14.67 -5.74 -10.31
C GLN A 44 -14.41 -6.97 -11.16
N TRP A 45 -13.98 -6.75 -12.38
CA TRP A 45 -13.70 -7.85 -13.28
C TRP A 45 -12.52 -8.69 -12.82
N CYS A 46 -11.45 -8.04 -12.37
CA CYS A 46 -10.23 -8.74 -12.00
C CYS A 46 -10.34 -9.45 -10.65
N TYR A 47 -11.02 -8.83 -9.69
CA TYR A 47 -11.02 -9.35 -8.32
C TYR A 47 -12.40 -9.80 -7.86
N GLU A 48 -13.41 -9.61 -8.70
CA GLU A 48 -14.78 -9.94 -8.38
C GLU A 48 -15.29 -9.13 -7.19
N GLU A 49 -14.68 -7.99 -6.95
CA GLU A 49 -15.13 -7.08 -5.92
C GLU A 49 -14.59 -5.70 -6.21
N SER A 50 -15.28 -4.69 -5.73
CA SER A 50 -14.86 -3.32 -5.89
C SER A 50 -15.48 -2.51 -4.76
N PRO A 51 -14.70 -1.77 -3.99
CA PRO A 51 -13.25 -1.59 -4.15
C PRO A 51 -12.44 -2.78 -3.65
N HIS A 52 -11.21 -2.85 -4.08
CA HIS A 52 -10.28 -3.89 -3.65
C HIS A 52 -9.07 -3.21 -3.03
N VAL A 53 -8.66 -3.68 -1.85
CA VAL A 53 -7.60 -3.02 -1.09
C VAL A 53 -6.47 -4.00 -0.82
N VAL A 54 -5.25 -3.56 -1.09
CA VAL A 54 -4.05 -4.33 -0.77
C VAL A 54 -3.15 -3.44 0.08
N GLU A 55 -2.73 -3.94 1.23
CA GLU A 55 -1.87 -3.19 2.12
C GLU A 55 -0.53 -3.90 2.25
N THR A 56 0.56 -3.15 2.12
CA THR A 56 1.90 -3.64 2.38
C THR A 56 2.33 -3.03 3.71
N LEU A 57 2.61 -3.88 4.68
CA LEU A 57 2.98 -3.44 6.02
C LEU A 57 4.49 -3.48 6.16
N VAL A 58 5.06 -2.33 6.45
CA VAL A 58 6.50 -2.18 6.60
C VAL A 58 6.76 -2.01 8.09
N ALA A 59 7.44 -2.98 8.69
CA ALA A 59 7.70 -2.94 10.13
C ALA A 59 8.71 -1.86 10.46
N HIS A 60 8.81 -1.53 11.73
CA HIS A 60 9.72 -0.48 12.17
C HIS A 60 11.17 -0.79 11.75
N GLU A 61 11.59 -2.03 11.88
CA GLU A 61 12.96 -2.38 11.51
C GLU A 61 13.23 -2.16 10.04
N ALA A 62 12.25 -2.47 9.20
CA ALA A 62 12.40 -2.24 7.78
C ALA A 62 12.39 -0.75 7.47
N LEU A 63 11.61 0.01 8.20
CA LEU A 63 11.57 1.45 8.02
C LEU A 63 12.94 2.07 8.32
N VAL A 64 13.63 1.57 9.35
CA VAL A 64 14.96 2.06 9.67
C VAL A 64 15.92 1.82 8.50
N VAL A 65 15.80 0.66 7.85
CA VAL A 65 16.62 0.38 6.68
C VAL A 65 16.32 1.34 5.55
N LEU A 66 15.04 1.66 5.35
CA LEU A 66 14.66 2.62 4.32
C LEU A 66 15.18 4.02 4.65
N GLU A 67 15.15 4.41 5.91
CA GLU A 67 15.71 5.70 6.31
C GLU A 67 17.19 5.77 5.96
N HIS A 68 17.91 4.72 6.24
CA HIS A 68 19.31 4.65 5.88
C HIS A 68 19.51 4.67 4.37
N PHE A 69 18.72 3.93 3.66
CA PHE A 69 18.83 3.86 2.21
C PHE A 69 18.63 5.23 1.56
N TYR A 70 17.67 5.99 2.05
CA TYR A 70 17.39 7.31 1.50
C TYR A 70 18.17 8.44 2.18
N GLY A 71 18.86 8.14 3.26
CA GLY A 71 19.61 9.16 3.97
C GLY A 71 18.71 10.16 4.68
N VAL A 72 17.57 9.70 5.21
CA VAL A 72 16.64 10.58 5.90
C VAL A 72 16.42 10.05 7.30
N GLY A 73 15.75 10.82 8.13
CA GLY A 73 15.64 10.50 9.54
C GLY A 73 14.24 10.28 10.08
N THR A 74 13.20 10.41 9.26
CA THR A 74 11.84 10.23 9.75
C THR A 74 11.02 9.44 8.76
N SER A 75 9.95 8.81 9.27
CA SER A 75 9.06 8.04 8.42
C SER A 75 8.37 8.92 7.38
N ASN A 76 8.07 10.15 7.76
CA ASN A 76 7.43 11.06 6.84
C ASN A 76 8.34 11.38 5.65
N GLN A 77 9.63 11.51 5.91
CA GLN A 77 10.59 11.75 4.84
C GLN A 77 10.73 10.51 3.95
N VAL A 78 10.67 9.30 4.54
CA VAL A 78 10.71 8.09 3.74
C VAL A 78 9.49 8.06 2.82
N ALA A 79 8.30 8.37 3.34
CA ALA A 79 7.10 8.37 2.53
C ALA A 79 7.21 9.34 1.37
N ARG A 80 7.79 10.51 1.60
CA ARG A 80 7.97 11.48 0.54
C ARG A 80 8.97 11.02 -0.50
N MET A 81 10.04 10.34 -0.06
CA MET A 81 11.00 9.79 -1.01
C MET A 81 10.37 8.71 -1.87
N LEU A 82 9.50 7.89 -1.26
CA LEU A 82 8.80 6.87 -2.03
C LEU A 82 7.87 7.52 -3.06
N SER A 83 7.24 8.63 -2.72
CA SER A 83 6.34 9.29 -3.64
C SER A 83 7.08 9.86 -4.84
N ILE A 84 8.35 10.20 -4.66
CA ILE A 84 9.16 10.70 -5.76
C ILE A 84 9.71 9.55 -6.59
N SER A 85 10.12 8.48 -5.92
CA SER A 85 10.78 7.37 -6.60
C SER A 85 9.82 6.47 -7.36
N PHE A 86 8.61 6.29 -6.85
CA PHE A 86 7.69 5.31 -7.41
C PHE A 86 6.32 5.93 -7.65
N ALA A 87 6.24 6.84 -8.58
CA ALA A 87 4.99 7.53 -8.87
C ALA A 87 4.30 6.92 -10.09
N ASP A 88 4.06 5.61 -10.04
CA ASP A 88 3.45 4.88 -11.13
C ASP A 88 2.32 4.02 -10.61
N TYR A 89 1.52 3.49 -11.53
CA TYR A 89 0.40 2.64 -11.14
C TYR A 89 0.85 1.37 -10.44
N ASP A 90 2.09 0.93 -10.65
CA ASP A 90 2.60 -0.26 -9.98
C ASP A 90 3.52 0.11 -8.81
N CYS A 91 3.36 1.31 -8.26
CA CYS A 91 4.28 1.79 -7.23
C CYS A 91 4.29 0.89 -5.99
N ALA A 92 3.13 0.35 -5.59
CA ALA A 92 3.09 -0.51 -4.42
C ALA A 92 3.94 -1.75 -4.62
N GLN A 93 3.87 -2.34 -5.82
CA GLN A 93 4.67 -3.51 -6.12
C GLN A 93 6.15 -3.14 -6.19
N ARG A 94 6.47 -1.96 -6.68
CA ARG A 94 7.86 -1.53 -6.76
C ARG A 94 8.44 -1.26 -5.38
N VAL A 95 7.63 -0.78 -4.46
CA VAL A 95 8.08 -0.63 -3.08
C VAL A 95 8.41 -2.00 -2.50
N ARG A 96 7.56 -2.99 -2.74
CA ARG A 96 7.84 -4.34 -2.26
C ARG A 96 9.12 -4.90 -2.87
N SER A 97 9.36 -4.60 -4.14
CA SER A 97 10.60 -5.04 -4.80
C SER A 97 11.82 -4.40 -4.15
N LEU A 98 11.73 -3.12 -3.83
CA LEU A 98 12.82 -2.43 -3.15
C LEU A 98 13.10 -3.07 -1.80
N LEU A 99 12.05 -3.37 -1.03
CA LEU A 99 12.23 -4.00 0.27
C LEU A 99 12.92 -5.35 0.11
N GLY A 100 12.54 -6.11 -0.91
CA GLY A 100 13.19 -7.37 -1.19
C GLY A 100 14.67 -7.21 -1.52
N GLU A 101 14.99 -6.18 -2.30
CA GLU A 101 16.38 -5.93 -2.64
C GLU A 101 17.20 -5.51 -1.43
N LEU A 102 16.58 -4.83 -0.50
CA LEU A 102 17.27 -4.41 0.72
C LEU A 102 17.32 -5.53 1.76
N GLY A 103 16.68 -6.64 1.47
CA GLY A 103 16.73 -7.79 2.37
C GLY A 103 15.89 -7.67 3.62
N VAL A 104 14.85 -6.84 3.57
CA VAL A 104 13.98 -6.66 4.73
C VAL A 104 12.62 -7.28 4.46
N GLY A 105 11.99 -7.76 5.51
CA GLY A 105 10.68 -8.38 5.39
C GLY A 105 9.55 -7.39 5.38
N PHE A 106 8.42 -7.83 4.89
CA PHE A 106 7.19 -7.06 4.91
C PHE A 106 6.02 -8.03 4.80
N ASP A 107 4.84 -7.56 5.17
CA ASP A 107 3.64 -8.36 5.07
C ASP A 107 2.70 -7.72 4.08
N VAL A 108 1.93 -8.54 3.37
CA VAL A 108 0.95 -8.06 2.43
C VAL A 108 -0.40 -8.57 2.87
N ILE A 109 -1.35 -7.66 3.03
CA ILE A 109 -2.69 -8.01 3.43
C ILE A 109 -3.64 -7.57 2.34
N GLU A 110 -4.41 -8.49 1.82
CA GLU A 110 -5.46 -8.19 0.87
C GLU A 110 -6.77 -8.28 1.62
N LYS A 111 -7.54 -7.21 1.58
CA LYS A 111 -8.77 -7.15 2.34
C LYS A 111 -9.96 -7.26 1.42
N PRO A 112 -10.43 -8.47 1.19
CA PRO A 112 -11.59 -8.62 0.35
C PRO A 112 -12.77 -8.01 1.07
N ILE A 113 -13.72 -7.55 0.33
CA ILE A 113 -14.88 -6.98 0.89
C ILE A 113 -15.78 -8.08 1.32
N ASP A 114 -17.01 -7.91 1.35
CA ASP A 114 -17.93 -8.90 1.84
C ASP A 114 -17.96 -10.17 1.06
N ARG A 115 -17.29 -10.20 -0.04
CA ARG A 115 -17.26 -11.37 -0.86
C ARG A 115 -16.80 -12.59 -0.10
N THR A 116 -15.92 -12.44 0.87
CA THR A 116 -15.49 -13.59 1.61
C THR A 116 -16.61 -14.21 2.39
N LYS A 117 -17.50 -13.42 2.89
CA LYS A 117 -18.62 -13.97 3.59
C LYS A 117 -19.48 -14.75 2.66
N SER A 118 -19.67 -14.24 1.48
CA SER A 118 -20.45 -14.97 0.50
C SER A 118 -19.74 -16.22 0.12
N ALA A 119 -18.47 -16.14 -0.01
CA ALA A 119 -17.70 -17.30 -0.38
C ALA A 119 -17.79 -18.35 0.68
N ASP A 120 -17.79 -17.94 1.90
CA ASP A 120 -17.91 -18.88 2.96
C ASP A 120 -19.22 -19.55 2.94
N ALA A 121 -20.19 -18.83 2.56
CA ALA A 121 -21.48 -19.41 2.48
C ALA A 121 -21.48 -20.53 1.49
N ARG A 122 -20.61 -20.44 0.56
CA ARG A 122 -20.56 -21.48 -0.36
C ARG A 122 -19.50 -22.40 0.04
N GLY A 123 -19.01 -22.14 0.94
CA GLY A 123 -18.29 -22.84 1.34
C GLY A 123 -17.85 -23.23 1.83
N THR A 124 -18.04 -22.94 1.57
CA THR A 124 -17.80 -23.04 1.79
C THR A 124 -17.88 -23.35 1.99
N ALA A 125 -18.03 -23.56 1.86
CA ALA A 125 -18.13 -23.84 1.94
C ALA A 125 -18.03 -24.16 2.15
#